data_e686e64913c35226ab081c398baa7c1a
#
_entry.id   e686e64913c35226ab081c398baa7c1a
#
_cell.length_a   1.000
_cell.length_b   1.000
_cell.length_c   1.000
_cell.angle_alpha   90.00
_cell.angle_beta   90.00
_cell.angle_gamma   90.00
#
_symmetry.space_group_name_H-M   'P 1'
#
loop_
_entity.id
_entity.type
_entity.pdbx_description
1 polymer ?
#
loop_
_entity_poly.entity_id
_entity_poly.type
_entity_poly.pdbx_seq_one_letter_code
_entity_poly.pdbx_strand_id
1 'polypeptide(L)'
;MLIDPDSWFEIGALALPEMRSERHVPGDAAVTGFGLLDGRRVGVIGIDSSVLAGTTAPVGMRKQGRLIEHAQQKGFPIVLLCDADGGRIPDVMGWRFSTLPLDFQTFLKRTDGGPDVPRAAAVLGPSYGDSALHASTADFVVMAEFASLALVGPSVIEPATGEKLTDHELGGPDRATAVGNAHMVVETEAEAF
;
A
#
# COMPACT_ATOMS: atom_id res chain seq x y z
N MET A 1 3.63 10.44 -15.90
CA MET A 1 2.34 10.51 -15.16
C MET A 1 1.62 9.19 -15.40
N LEU A 2 1.31 8.46 -14.36
CA LEU A 2 0.80 7.08 -14.45
C LEU A 2 -0.60 6.98 -15.11
N ILE A 3 -1.47 7.92 -14.83
CA ILE A 3 -2.88 7.89 -15.27
C ILE A 3 -3.09 8.89 -16.41
N ASP A 4 -3.87 8.48 -17.41
CA ASP A 4 -4.22 9.31 -18.56
C ASP A 4 -4.88 10.61 -18.09
N PRO A 5 -4.58 11.77 -18.73
CA PRO A 5 -5.16 13.05 -18.36
C PRO A 5 -6.69 13.01 -18.30
N ASP A 6 -7.26 13.71 -17.34
CA ASP A 6 -8.71 13.88 -17.13
C ASP A 6 -9.51 12.58 -16.89
N SER A 7 -8.84 11.44 -16.71
CA SER A 7 -9.50 10.15 -16.48
C SER A 7 -9.63 9.75 -14.99
N TRP A 8 -8.96 10.46 -14.08
CA TRP A 8 -8.92 10.12 -12.67
C TRP A 8 -10.24 10.39 -11.95
N PHE A 9 -10.73 9.40 -11.25
CA PHE A 9 -11.89 9.49 -10.36
C PHE A 9 -11.52 8.94 -8.97
N GLU A 10 -11.28 9.84 -8.03
CA GLU A 10 -10.94 9.50 -6.65
C GLU A 10 -12.18 9.06 -5.86
N ILE A 11 -12.02 8.01 -5.06
CA ILE A 11 -13.04 7.55 -4.10
C ILE A 11 -12.55 7.75 -2.67
N GLY A 12 -13.42 8.19 -1.79
CA GLY A 12 -13.11 8.38 -0.36
C GLY A 12 -12.19 9.57 -0.07
N ALA A 13 -12.05 10.55 -0.97
CA ALA A 13 -11.24 11.75 -0.78
C ALA A 13 -11.61 12.54 0.50
N LEU A 14 -12.89 12.52 0.90
CA LEU A 14 -13.39 13.22 2.09
C LEU A 14 -13.46 12.34 3.34
N ALA A 15 -12.99 11.10 3.27
CA ALA A 15 -12.93 10.25 4.44
C ALA A 15 -11.90 10.79 5.45
N LEU A 16 -12.24 10.75 6.74
CA LEU A 16 -11.38 11.23 7.81
C LEU A 16 -10.98 10.08 8.73
N PRO A 17 -9.81 10.14 9.39
CA PRO A 17 -9.44 9.19 10.42
C PRO A 17 -10.50 9.06 11.51
N GLU A 18 -10.70 7.87 12.06
CA GLU A 18 -11.64 7.66 13.18
C GLU A 18 -11.15 8.34 14.46
N MET A 19 -9.85 8.31 14.70
CA MET A 19 -9.26 9.03 15.81
C MET A 19 -9.12 10.51 15.45
N ARG A 20 -9.59 11.38 16.34
CA ARG A 20 -9.44 12.82 16.16
C ARG A 20 -7.96 13.18 16.14
N SER A 21 -7.51 13.74 15.03
CA SER A 21 -6.23 14.40 14.89
C SER A 21 -6.44 15.91 15.02
N GLU A 22 -5.47 16.64 15.58
CA GLU A 22 -5.45 18.11 15.53
C GLU A 22 -5.33 18.63 14.10
N ARG A 23 -4.86 17.78 13.18
CA ARG A 23 -4.77 18.07 11.77
C ARG A 23 -5.96 17.50 11.02
N HIS A 24 -6.53 18.31 10.15
CA HIS A 24 -7.51 17.83 9.18
C HIS A 24 -6.78 17.02 8.12
N VAL A 25 -7.07 15.73 8.03
CA VAL A 25 -6.38 14.79 7.13
C VAL A 25 -7.41 14.09 6.24
N PRO A 26 -7.92 14.76 5.20
CA PRO A 26 -8.83 14.11 4.26
C PRO A 26 -8.10 12.97 3.52
N GLY A 27 -8.84 11.90 3.26
CA GLY A 27 -8.29 10.74 2.56
C GLY A 27 -7.57 9.73 3.45
N ASP A 28 -7.20 10.08 4.68
CA ASP A 28 -6.51 9.20 5.66
C ASP A 28 -5.22 8.57 5.11
N ALA A 29 -4.36 9.38 4.50
CA ALA A 29 -3.11 8.99 3.84
C ALA A 29 -3.26 8.00 2.66
N ALA A 30 -4.44 7.46 2.43
CA ALA A 30 -4.68 6.53 1.33
C ALA A 30 -5.43 7.23 0.18
N VAL A 31 -4.80 7.37 -0.96
CA VAL A 31 -5.41 7.85 -2.20
C VAL A 31 -5.91 6.64 -2.98
N THR A 32 -7.21 6.57 -3.21
CA THR A 32 -7.83 5.44 -3.90
C THR A 32 -8.76 5.92 -4.99
N GLY A 33 -8.70 5.32 -6.17
CA GLY A 33 -9.54 5.74 -7.27
C GLY A 33 -9.40 4.84 -8.51
N PHE A 34 -10.10 5.23 -9.54
CA PHE A 34 -10.07 4.61 -10.85
C PHE A 34 -9.63 5.61 -11.91
N GLY A 35 -8.93 5.13 -12.91
CA GLY A 35 -8.52 5.94 -14.04
C GLY A 35 -8.29 5.09 -15.28
N LEU A 36 -7.75 5.71 -16.31
CA LEU A 36 -7.27 5.01 -17.48
C LEU A 36 -5.73 5.01 -17.47
N LEU A 37 -5.15 3.90 -17.87
CA LEU A 37 -3.73 3.73 -18.14
C LEU A 37 -3.64 3.19 -19.56
N ASP A 38 -3.14 4.00 -20.49
CA ASP A 38 -3.14 3.69 -21.94
C ASP A 38 -4.53 3.26 -22.43
N GLY A 39 -5.56 3.98 -22.03
CA GLY A 39 -6.95 3.72 -22.40
C GLY A 39 -7.61 2.53 -21.69
N ARG A 40 -6.91 1.81 -20.81
CA ARG A 40 -7.45 0.68 -20.04
C ARG A 40 -7.85 1.12 -18.64
N ARG A 41 -9.02 0.69 -18.18
CA ARG A 41 -9.47 0.97 -16.81
C ARG A 41 -8.62 0.22 -15.79
N VAL A 42 -8.14 0.96 -14.79
CA VAL A 42 -7.36 0.43 -13.67
C VAL A 42 -7.87 1.00 -12.34
N GLY A 43 -7.78 0.22 -11.28
CA GLY A 43 -7.86 0.72 -9.92
C GLY A 43 -6.47 1.11 -9.44
N VAL A 44 -6.35 2.24 -8.74
CA VAL A 44 -5.07 2.69 -8.17
C VAL A 44 -5.23 2.91 -6.68
N ILE A 45 -4.30 2.37 -5.92
CA ILE A 45 -4.11 2.62 -4.50
C ILE A 45 -2.73 3.26 -4.35
N GLY A 46 -2.69 4.49 -3.86
CA GLY A 46 -1.45 5.18 -3.51
C GLY A 46 -1.44 5.53 -2.03
N ILE A 47 -0.31 5.38 -1.39
CA ILE A 47 -0.11 5.84 -0.02
C ILE A 47 0.70 7.13 -0.07
N ASP A 48 0.15 8.18 0.50
CA ASP A 48 0.78 9.49 0.61
C ASP A 48 1.60 9.58 1.91
N SER A 49 2.90 9.33 1.80
CA SER A 49 3.82 9.37 2.93
C SER A 49 3.99 10.77 3.54
N SER A 50 3.64 11.83 2.81
CA SER A 50 3.63 13.19 3.35
C SER A 50 2.53 13.39 4.40
N VAL A 51 1.53 12.53 4.41
CA VAL A 51 0.41 12.54 5.34
C VAL A 51 0.62 11.49 6.41
N LEU A 52 0.98 11.91 7.63
CA LEU A 52 1.18 11.02 8.78
C LEU A 52 2.12 9.83 8.47
N ALA A 53 3.19 10.09 7.69
CA ALA A 53 4.17 9.11 7.23
C ALA A 53 3.54 7.91 6.47
N GLY A 54 2.43 8.13 5.79
CA GLY A 54 1.71 7.05 5.09
C GLY A 54 1.14 5.98 6.01
N THR A 55 1.11 6.21 7.33
CA THR A 55 0.72 5.19 8.29
C THR A 55 -0.74 4.77 8.12
N THR A 56 -0.98 3.47 8.24
CA THR A 56 -2.27 2.86 8.01
C THR A 56 -3.18 2.92 9.23
N ALA A 57 -4.44 3.25 8.98
CA ALA A 57 -5.52 3.27 9.96
C ALA A 57 -6.81 2.63 9.39
N PRO A 58 -7.81 2.33 10.22
CA PRO A 58 -9.00 1.60 9.79
C PRO A 58 -9.73 2.22 8.59
N VAL A 59 -9.75 3.55 8.47
CA VAL A 59 -10.44 4.23 7.36
C VAL A 59 -9.66 4.02 6.05
N GLY A 60 -8.34 4.22 6.05
CA GLY A 60 -7.49 3.96 4.91
C GLY A 60 -7.60 2.52 4.43
N MET A 61 -7.59 1.55 5.36
CA MET A 61 -7.77 0.14 5.04
C MET A 61 -9.12 -0.15 4.37
N ARG A 62 -10.22 0.41 4.88
CA ARG A 62 -11.54 0.24 4.27
C ARG A 62 -11.63 0.84 2.87
N LYS A 63 -10.98 1.98 2.62
CA LYS A 63 -10.91 2.57 1.28
C LYS A 63 -10.21 1.64 0.30
N GLN A 64 -9.05 1.13 0.68
CA GLN A 64 -8.26 0.18 -0.11
C GLN A 64 -9.08 -1.09 -0.39
N GLY A 65 -9.67 -1.69 0.64
CA GLY A 65 -10.49 -2.89 0.50
C GLY A 65 -11.67 -2.71 -0.46
N ARG A 66 -12.39 -1.60 -0.38
CA ARG A 66 -13.49 -1.29 -1.30
C ARG A 66 -13.04 -1.14 -2.75
N LEU A 67 -11.88 -0.52 -2.98
CA LEU A 67 -11.34 -0.41 -4.32
C LEU A 67 -10.99 -1.79 -4.88
N ILE A 68 -10.28 -2.62 -4.09
CA ILE A 68 -9.89 -3.98 -4.49
C ILE A 68 -11.12 -4.81 -4.84
N GLU A 69 -12.12 -4.82 -3.96
CA GLU A 69 -13.37 -5.54 -4.17
C GLU A 69 -14.05 -5.10 -5.47
N HIS A 70 -14.20 -3.79 -5.68
CA HIS A 70 -14.83 -3.28 -6.88
C HIS A 70 -14.03 -3.59 -8.14
N ALA A 71 -12.71 -3.43 -8.10
CA ALA A 71 -11.82 -3.76 -9.21
C ALA A 71 -11.95 -5.25 -9.60
N GLN A 72 -11.93 -6.15 -8.62
CA GLN A 72 -12.12 -7.58 -8.84
C GLN A 72 -13.49 -7.89 -9.45
N GLN A 73 -14.57 -7.30 -8.92
CA GLN A 73 -15.92 -7.51 -9.46
C GLN A 73 -16.05 -7.05 -10.92
N LYS A 74 -15.30 -6.02 -11.32
CA LYS A 74 -15.33 -5.43 -12.67
C LYS A 74 -14.26 -5.97 -13.61
N GLY A 75 -13.32 -6.77 -13.11
CA GLY A 75 -12.18 -7.26 -13.88
C GLY A 75 -11.14 -6.18 -14.21
N PHE A 76 -11.00 -5.15 -13.37
CA PHE A 76 -10.01 -4.09 -13.57
C PHE A 76 -8.69 -4.47 -12.91
N PRO A 77 -7.55 -4.34 -13.62
CA PRO A 77 -6.23 -4.44 -13.00
C PRO A 77 -6.06 -3.42 -11.87
N ILE A 78 -5.16 -3.73 -10.92
CA ILE A 78 -4.89 -2.88 -9.77
C ILE A 78 -3.42 -2.47 -9.78
N VAL A 79 -3.18 -1.18 -9.58
CA VAL A 79 -1.84 -0.61 -9.38
C VAL A 79 -1.73 -0.14 -7.93
N LEU A 80 -0.63 -0.52 -7.29
CA LEU A 80 -0.32 -0.25 -5.89
C LEU A 80 0.94 0.62 -5.84
N LEU A 81 0.83 1.81 -5.26
CA LEU A 81 1.97 2.71 -5.02
C LEU A 81 2.26 2.68 -3.51
N CYS A 82 3.35 2.02 -3.14
CA CYS A 82 3.66 1.64 -1.77
C CYS A 82 4.72 2.55 -1.17
N ASP A 83 4.35 3.31 -0.15
CA ASP A 83 5.22 4.17 0.66
C ASP A 83 4.56 4.42 2.02
N ALA A 84 4.69 3.47 2.96
CA ALA A 84 3.93 3.47 4.22
C ALA A 84 4.77 3.00 5.41
N ASP A 85 4.79 3.77 6.46
CA ASP A 85 5.53 3.47 7.70
C ASP A 85 4.73 2.55 8.67
N GLY A 86 3.89 1.66 8.11
CA GLY A 86 3.16 0.65 8.87
C GLY A 86 1.90 1.16 9.57
N GLY A 87 1.50 0.50 10.65
CA GLY A 87 0.25 0.82 11.35
C GLY A 87 0.32 2.10 12.18
N ARG A 88 -0.70 2.95 12.07
CA ARG A 88 -0.80 4.20 12.85
C ARG A 88 -1.16 3.92 14.29
N ILE A 89 -0.26 4.25 15.23
CA ILE A 89 -0.55 4.25 16.65
C ILE A 89 -1.09 5.65 17.03
N PRO A 90 -2.21 5.80 17.76
CA PRO A 90 -2.96 4.76 18.50
C PRO A 90 -4.12 4.11 17.72
N ASP A 91 -4.36 4.42 16.45
CA ASP A 91 -5.51 3.91 15.69
C ASP A 91 -5.55 2.37 15.62
N VAL A 92 -4.36 1.74 15.54
CA VAL A 92 -4.22 0.28 15.50
C VAL A 92 -4.10 -0.35 16.90
N MET A 93 -4.12 0.46 17.95
CA MET A 93 -4.08 -0.01 19.34
C MET A 93 -5.50 -0.07 19.89
N GLY A 94 -5.96 -1.26 20.25
CA GLY A 94 -7.23 -1.43 20.91
C GLY A 94 -8.20 -2.39 20.21
N TRP A 95 -9.39 -2.54 20.81
CA TRP A 95 -10.37 -3.54 20.41
C TRP A 95 -10.94 -3.33 19.00
N ARG A 96 -10.99 -2.09 18.51
CA ARG A 96 -11.48 -1.78 17.16
C ARG A 96 -10.57 -2.37 16.07
N PHE A 97 -9.26 -2.31 16.28
CA PHE A 97 -8.32 -2.91 15.36
C PHE A 97 -8.34 -4.45 15.41
N SER A 98 -8.55 -5.02 16.58
CA SER A 98 -8.64 -6.47 16.74
C SER A 98 -9.87 -7.10 16.05
N THR A 99 -10.83 -6.28 15.63
CA THR A 99 -12.03 -6.71 14.88
C THR A 99 -11.90 -6.50 13.36
N LEU A 100 -10.74 -6.06 12.87
CA LEU A 100 -10.45 -5.87 11.45
C LEU A 100 -10.11 -7.14 10.64
N PRO A 101 -10.02 -8.36 11.16
CA PRO A 101 -9.65 -9.54 10.38
C PRO A 101 -10.45 -9.74 9.11
N LEU A 102 -11.70 -9.26 9.08
CA LEU A 102 -12.56 -9.36 7.90
C LEU A 102 -12.13 -8.39 6.78
N ASP A 103 -11.75 -7.17 7.13
CA ASP A 103 -11.26 -6.20 6.15
C ASP A 103 -9.87 -6.59 5.64
N PHE A 104 -9.03 -7.13 6.53
CA PHE A 104 -7.70 -7.63 6.17
C PHE A 104 -7.74 -8.79 5.18
N GLN A 105 -8.72 -9.66 5.30
CA GLN A 105 -8.91 -10.77 4.35
C GLN A 105 -9.20 -10.28 2.94
N THR A 106 -9.85 -9.13 2.78
CA THR A 106 -10.14 -8.55 1.46
C THR A 106 -8.85 -8.19 0.71
N PHE A 107 -7.81 -7.77 1.42
CA PHE A 107 -6.51 -7.48 0.81
C PHE A 107 -5.81 -8.74 0.27
N LEU A 108 -5.87 -9.81 1.04
CA LEU A 108 -5.18 -11.07 0.71
C LEU A 108 -5.97 -11.93 -0.27
N LYS A 109 -7.29 -11.77 -0.33
CA LYS A 109 -8.12 -12.52 -1.28
C LYS A 109 -7.87 -12.02 -2.70
N ARG A 110 -7.43 -12.92 -3.55
CA ARG A 110 -7.31 -12.65 -4.98
C ARG A 110 -8.62 -12.87 -5.72
N THR A 111 -9.41 -13.83 -5.27
CA THR A 111 -10.72 -14.12 -5.85
C THR A 111 -11.72 -14.43 -4.75
N ASP A 112 -12.89 -13.83 -4.83
CA ASP A 112 -14.06 -14.17 -4.02
C ASP A 112 -15.19 -14.65 -4.96
N GLY A 113 -14.85 -15.64 -5.83
CA GLY A 113 -15.72 -16.12 -6.89
C GLY A 113 -15.76 -15.23 -8.15
N GLY A 114 -15.03 -14.12 -8.16
CA GLY A 114 -14.85 -13.24 -9.31
C GLY A 114 -13.57 -13.55 -10.12
N PRO A 115 -13.31 -12.82 -11.22
CA PRO A 115 -12.09 -12.98 -11.98
C PRO A 115 -10.87 -12.57 -11.14
N ASP A 116 -9.78 -13.31 -11.28
CA ASP A 116 -8.50 -12.88 -10.76
C ASP A 116 -7.96 -11.74 -11.63
N VAL A 117 -7.69 -10.59 -11.02
CA VAL A 117 -7.23 -9.40 -11.74
C VAL A 117 -5.74 -9.18 -11.53
N PRO A 118 -5.00 -8.79 -12.58
CA PRO A 118 -3.59 -8.46 -12.45
C PRO A 118 -3.34 -7.35 -11.42
N ARG A 119 -2.29 -7.51 -10.64
CA ARG A 119 -1.84 -6.53 -9.66
C ARG A 119 -0.37 -6.19 -9.92
N ALA A 120 -0.08 -4.92 -10.07
CA ALA A 120 1.29 -4.40 -10.13
C ALA A 120 1.55 -3.50 -8.94
N ALA A 121 2.73 -3.58 -8.34
CA ALA A 121 3.14 -2.73 -7.23
C ALA A 121 4.42 -1.99 -7.56
N ALA A 122 4.48 -0.70 -7.20
CA ALA A 122 5.69 0.09 -7.16
C ALA A 122 6.00 0.42 -5.69
N VAL A 123 7.15 -0.03 -5.20
CA VAL A 123 7.65 0.25 -3.85
C VAL A 123 8.55 1.47 -3.96
N LEU A 124 8.06 2.62 -3.49
CA LEU A 124 8.62 3.94 -3.74
C LEU A 124 9.31 4.56 -2.52
N GLY A 125 9.24 3.90 -1.38
CA GLY A 125 9.84 4.30 -0.12
C GLY A 125 9.79 3.18 0.91
N PRO A 126 9.98 3.47 2.20
CA PRO A 126 9.74 2.51 3.26
C PRO A 126 8.31 1.96 3.14
N SER A 127 8.19 0.64 3.07
CA SER A 127 6.88 -0.01 2.90
C SER A 127 6.75 -1.14 3.90
N TYR A 128 6.01 -0.84 4.97
CA TYR A 128 5.81 -1.73 6.10
C TYR A 128 4.32 -2.03 6.31
N GLY A 129 4.03 -3.11 7.02
CA GLY A 129 2.67 -3.50 7.37
C GLY A 129 1.83 -3.92 6.16
N ASP A 130 0.66 -3.32 6.01
CA ASP A 130 -0.28 -3.60 4.91
C ASP A 130 0.27 -3.25 3.54
N SER A 131 1.06 -2.18 3.42
CA SER A 131 1.74 -1.82 2.18
C SER A 131 2.67 -2.94 1.69
N ALA A 132 3.45 -3.53 2.60
CA ALA A 132 4.29 -4.69 2.30
C ALA A 132 3.47 -5.92 1.90
N LEU A 133 2.35 -6.17 2.59
CA LEU A 133 1.45 -7.28 2.24
C LEU A 133 0.84 -7.09 0.85
N HIS A 134 0.42 -5.87 0.52
CA HIS A 134 -0.07 -5.55 -0.82
C HIS A 134 0.97 -5.82 -1.90
N ALA A 135 2.19 -5.30 -1.73
CA ALA A 135 3.29 -5.55 -2.65
C ALA A 135 3.58 -7.05 -2.80
N SER A 136 3.65 -7.78 -1.68
CA SER A 136 3.92 -9.22 -1.69
C SER A 136 2.83 -10.07 -2.36
N THR A 137 1.61 -9.54 -2.54
CA THR A 137 0.52 -10.21 -3.26
C THR A 137 0.39 -9.79 -4.71
N ALA A 138 1.22 -8.86 -5.17
CA ALA A 138 1.21 -8.40 -6.56
C ALA A 138 1.88 -9.40 -7.50
N ASP A 139 1.44 -9.43 -8.76
CA ASP A 139 2.01 -10.29 -9.80
C ASP A 139 3.33 -9.74 -10.33
N PHE A 140 3.51 -8.42 -10.23
CA PHE A 140 4.74 -7.75 -10.61
C PHE A 140 5.06 -6.63 -9.62
N VAL A 141 6.30 -6.59 -9.15
CA VAL A 141 6.78 -5.60 -8.18
C VAL A 141 8.01 -4.89 -8.72
N VAL A 142 7.91 -3.58 -8.88
CA VAL A 142 9.05 -2.68 -9.12
C VAL A 142 9.42 -2.02 -7.80
N MET A 143 10.71 -1.89 -7.53
CA MET A 143 11.21 -1.30 -6.30
C MET A 143 12.25 -0.23 -6.61
N ALA A 144 12.13 0.95 -6.03
CA ALA A 144 13.16 1.97 -6.12
C ALA A 144 14.38 1.60 -5.26
N GLU A 145 15.59 1.97 -5.70
CA GLU A 145 16.84 1.63 -5.00
C GLU A 145 16.88 2.09 -3.53
N PHE A 146 16.23 3.20 -3.24
CA PHE A 146 16.16 3.78 -1.89
C PHE A 146 15.00 3.23 -1.04
N ALA A 147 14.16 2.36 -1.60
CA ALA A 147 13.01 1.81 -0.93
C ALA A 147 13.35 0.61 -0.03
N SER A 148 12.42 0.26 0.84
CA SER A 148 12.51 -0.91 1.73
C SER A 148 11.17 -1.61 1.80
N LEU A 149 11.20 -2.94 1.81
CA LEU A 149 10.01 -3.78 1.84
C LEU A 149 10.14 -4.83 2.95
N ALA A 150 9.40 -4.65 4.05
CA ALA A 150 9.37 -5.60 5.15
C ALA A 150 8.03 -5.56 5.90
N LEU A 151 7.71 -6.60 6.65
CA LEU A 151 6.44 -6.64 7.40
C LEU A 151 6.41 -5.62 8.54
N VAL A 152 7.56 -5.34 9.16
CA VAL A 152 7.74 -4.36 10.24
C VAL A 152 9.01 -3.57 10.01
N GLY A 153 9.04 -2.31 10.44
CA GLY A 153 10.21 -1.45 10.31
C GLY A 153 11.29 -1.69 11.37
N PRO A 154 12.49 -1.11 11.20
CA PRO A 154 13.60 -1.24 12.15
C PRO A 154 13.23 -0.82 13.58
N SER A 155 12.38 0.19 13.74
CA SER A 155 11.89 0.67 15.04
C SER A 155 11.12 -0.38 15.85
N VAL A 156 10.62 -1.43 15.21
CA VAL A 156 9.94 -2.55 15.85
C VAL A 156 10.90 -3.73 16.06
N ILE A 157 11.83 -3.95 15.13
CA ILE A 157 12.81 -5.04 15.21
C ILE A 157 13.76 -4.84 16.39
N GLU A 158 14.35 -3.66 16.54
CA GLU A 158 15.33 -3.42 17.60
C GLU A 158 14.79 -3.72 19.00
N PRO A 159 13.64 -3.21 19.46
CA PRO A 159 13.12 -3.56 20.78
C PRO A 159 12.65 -5.01 20.91
N ALA A 160 12.29 -5.68 19.83
CA ALA A 160 11.81 -7.06 19.86
C ALA A 160 12.93 -8.11 19.88
N THR A 161 14.02 -7.85 19.16
CA THR A 161 15.10 -8.83 18.94
C THR A 161 16.46 -8.37 19.46
N GLY A 162 16.64 -7.07 19.69
CA GLY A 162 17.94 -6.47 20.00
C GLY A 162 18.80 -6.17 18.76
N GLU A 163 18.33 -6.52 17.57
CA GLU A 163 19.06 -6.28 16.31
C GLU A 163 18.85 -4.85 15.84
N LYS A 164 19.95 -4.17 15.53
CA LYS A 164 19.93 -2.84 14.92
C LYS A 164 20.13 -2.97 13.42
N LEU A 165 19.09 -2.71 12.68
CA LEU A 165 19.10 -2.76 11.23
C LEU A 165 18.64 -1.41 10.66
N THR A 166 19.25 -1.01 9.57
CA THR A 166 18.73 0.08 8.72
C THR A 166 17.57 -0.45 7.85
N ASP A 167 16.78 0.44 7.27
CA ASP A 167 15.71 0.08 6.33
C ASP A 167 16.28 -0.78 5.17
N HIS A 168 17.42 -0.38 4.63
CA HIS A 168 18.09 -1.10 3.54
C HIS A 168 18.60 -2.49 3.95
N GLU A 169 19.18 -2.62 5.14
CA GLU A 169 19.61 -3.92 5.67
C GLU A 169 18.44 -4.84 5.97
N LEU A 170 17.29 -4.28 6.36
CA LEU A 170 16.10 -5.05 6.68
C LEU A 170 15.37 -5.55 5.43
N GLY A 171 15.09 -4.67 4.49
CA GLY A 171 14.23 -4.95 3.35
C GLY A 171 14.60 -4.22 2.07
N GLY A 172 15.88 -3.81 1.92
CA GLY A 172 16.33 -3.13 0.70
C GLY A 172 16.28 -3.99 -0.55
N PRO A 173 16.53 -3.39 -1.74
CA PRO A 173 16.36 -4.06 -3.03
C PRO A 173 17.11 -5.38 -3.18
N ASP A 174 18.33 -5.47 -2.68
CA ASP A 174 19.13 -6.69 -2.75
C ASP A 174 18.46 -7.87 -2.02
N ARG A 175 17.89 -7.61 -0.86
CA ARG A 175 17.15 -8.62 -0.10
C ARG A 175 15.81 -8.95 -0.74
N ALA A 176 15.07 -7.94 -1.17
CA ALA A 176 13.76 -8.11 -1.79
C ALA A 176 13.86 -8.93 -3.09
N THR A 177 14.88 -8.68 -3.91
CA THR A 177 15.12 -9.47 -5.14
C THR A 177 15.61 -10.87 -4.83
N ALA A 178 16.50 -11.03 -3.85
CA ALA A 178 17.05 -12.34 -3.49
C ALA A 178 15.95 -13.33 -3.00
N VAL A 179 14.89 -12.83 -2.37
CA VAL A 179 13.78 -13.66 -1.89
C VAL A 179 12.58 -13.67 -2.86
N GLY A 180 12.65 -12.94 -3.97
CA GLY A 180 11.60 -12.89 -4.98
C GLY A 180 10.44 -11.93 -4.66
N ASN A 181 10.60 -11.03 -3.70
CA ASN A 181 9.59 -10.01 -3.35
C ASN A 181 9.66 -8.77 -4.26
N ALA A 182 10.77 -8.55 -4.97
CA ALA A 182 10.88 -7.55 -6.02
C ALA A 182 11.37 -8.21 -7.31
N HIS A 183 10.75 -7.83 -8.43
CA HIS A 183 11.04 -8.36 -9.75
C HIS A 183 11.97 -7.45 -10.55
N MET A 184 11.94 -6.16 -10.25
CA MET A 184 12.74 -5.14 -10.93
C MET A 184 13.15 -4.06 -9.94
N VAL A 185 14.36 -3.55 -10.07
CA VAL A 185 14.87 -2.42 -9.30
C VAL A 185 15.15 -1.27 -10.26
N VAL A 186 14.81 -0.05 -9.84
CA VAL A 186 14.97 1.19 -10.61
C VAL A 186 15.63 2.26 -9.76
N GLU A 187 16.37 3.17 -10.40
CA GLU A 187 17.10 4.23 -9.68
C GLU A 187 16.17 5.33 -9.16
N THR A 188 15.10 5.60 -9.89
CA THR A 188 14.19 6.72 -9.59
C THR A 188 12.74 6.28 -9.53
N GLU A 189 11.93 7.03 -8.78
CA GLU A 189 10.48 6.85 -8.74
C GLU A 189 9.83 6.99 -10.14
N ALA A 190 10.35 7.90 -10.98
CA ALA A 190 9.82 8.12 -12.33
C ALA A 190 10.01 6.90 -13.25
N GLU A 191 11.04 6.10 -13.03
CA GLU A 191 11.28 4.87 -13.79
C GLU A 191 10.39 3.72 -13.35
N ALA A 192 9.78 3.82 -12.16
CA ALA A 192 8.84 2.82 -11.66
C ALA A 192 7.47 2.87 -12.36
N PHE A 193 7.20 3.96 -13.10
CA PHE A 193 5.93 4.20 -13.82
C PHE A 193 6.08 4.01 -15.32
#